data_c2f037440e4ca8354250d46720e8338c
#
_entry.id   c2f037440e4ca8354250d46720e8338c
#
_cell.length_a   1.000
_cell.length_b   1.000
_cell.length_c   1.000
_cell.angle_alpha   90.00
_cell.angle_beta   90.00
_cell.angle_gamma   90.00
#
_symmetry.space_group_name_H-M   'P 1'
#
loop_
_entity.id
_entity.type
_entity.pdbx_description
1 polymer ?
#
loop_
_entity_poly.entity_id
_entity_poly.type
_entity_poly.pdbx_seq_one_letter_code
_entity_poly.pdbx_strand_id
1 'polypeptide(L)'
;MTKHTISRRTVLTGTAAAAAAMAVGLPGRRALAADKVILRTNWLFYGSHAIFFLGIDKGFYDKDNLDVVVKQGNGSGNTMRLVANKDSTFAYVSASALIKLAAQGAPIISVATIDATGTEAVLVRPDSGIKTFKDLEGKKVLTTAGAGVNTFFPVAAQNAGIDVSKVELVNVAESALVQSYLQKLAPAMLGGIDDKPAEIEANGGQTPIIFNYADYGVYQPGYAIVTHKDLIKDNPDLVRRFVAGTLEAVKAAKANPDEAVKSLINWKASTEDEKEKVQARKVLDVTLSILISPNNKDKQIGLNVEADWASALDLLKKYSHVETTMKASEFYTNDFLPKA
;
A
#
# COMPACT_ATOMS: atom_id res chain seq x y z
N MET A 1 -53.06 -1.44 57.04
CA MET A 1 -54.12 -2.39 57.21
C MET A 1 -54.67 -2.64 55.81
N THR A 2 -54.62 -3.69 55.12
CA THR A 2 -54.75 -5.11 55.44
C THR A 2 -53.93 -5.94 54.42
N LYS A 3 -53.17 -6.92 54.90
CA LYS A 3 -52.51 -7.95 54.15
C LYS A 3 -53.53 -8.88 53.50
N HIS A 4 -53.34 -9.29 52.24
CA HIS A 4 -53.91 -10.54 51.72
C HIS A 4 -52.79 -11.35 51.07
N THR A 5 -52.37 -12.34 51.83
CA THR A 5 -51.70 -13.57 51.42
C THR A 5 -52.67 -14.43 50.61
N ILE A 6 -52.28 -14.91 49.44
CA ILE A 6 -52.95 -16.04 48.76
C ILE A 6 -51.96 -17.19 48.62
N SER A 7 -52.48 -18.29 49.13
CA SER A 7 -51.94 -19.60 49.38
C SER A 7 -51.62 -20.38 48.09
N ARG A 8 -50.55 -21.20 48.23
CA ARG A 8 -50.24 -22.33 47.33
C ARG A 8 -51.31 -23.42 47.37
N ARG A 9 -51.60 -23.99 46.23
CA ARG A 9 -52.21 -25.32 45.95
C ARG A 9 -53.46 -25.21 45.10
N THR A 10 -53.32 -25.47 43.83
CA THR A 10 -54.19 -26.44 43.17
C THR A 10 -53.38 -27.16 42.11
N VAL A 11 -53.30 -28.41 42.28
CA VAL A 11 -52.62 -29.44 41.47
C VAL A 11 -53.63 -30.12 40.61
N LEU A 12 -53.27 -30.45 39.40
CA LEU A 12 -53.71 -31.57 38.56
C LEU A 12 -55.08 -31.48 37.88
N THR A 13 -55.12 -31.52 36.61
CA THR A 13 -55.26 -32.67 35.67
C THR A 13 -55.74 -32.12 34.31
N GLY A 14 -55.16 -32.57 33.25
CA GLY A 14 -55.71 -32.29 31.92
C GLY A 14 -54.79 -32.64 30.77
N THR A 15 -54.72 -33.91 30.44
CA THR A 15 -54.52 -34.49 29.09
C THR A 15 -53.33 -34.03 28.20
N ALA A 16 -52.43 -34.99 28.04
CA ALA A 16 -51.46 -35.09 26.94
C ALA A 16 -52.16 -35.04 25.57
N ALA A 17 -51.76 -34.08 24.76
CA ALA A 17 -51.85 -34.13 23.31
C ALA A 17 -50.45 -34.05 22.75
N ALA A 18 -49.92 -35.19 22.33
CA ALA A 18 -48.66 -35.30 21.62
C ALA A 18 -48.80 -34.66 20.23
N ALA A 19 -48.28 -33.47 20.06
CA ALA A 19 -47.95 -32.94 18.73
C ALA A 19 -46.46 -33.15 18.50
N ALA A 20 -46.12 -34.29 17.87
CA ALA A 20 -44.80 -34.49 17.29
C ALA A 20 -44.65 -33.55 16.10
N ALA A 21 -44.20 -32.32 16.35
CA ALA A 21 -43.66 -31.47 15.31
C ALA A 21 -42.32 -32.08 14.91
N MET A 22 -42.28 -32.74 13.75
CA MET A 22 -41.05 -33.09 13.06
C MET A 22 -40.30 -31.78 12.81
N ALA A 23 -39.34 -31.48 13.67
CA ALA A 23 -38.29 -30.51 13.39
C ALA A 23 -37.49 -31.12 12.24
N VAL A 24 -37.85 -30.79 11.00
CA VAL A 24 -36.97 -30.93 9.87
C VAL A 24 -35.78 -30.02 10.18
N GLY A 25 -34.75 -30.64 10.74
CA GLY A 25 -33.48 -29.98 11.00
C GLY A 25 -32.92 -29.52 9.66
N LEU A 26 -33.21 -28.25 9.27
CA LEU A 26 -32.38 -27.56 8.34
C LEU A 26 -30.97 -27.64 8.92
N PRO A 27 -29.97 -28.15 8.17
CA PRO A 27 -28.60 -28.11 8.65
C PRO A 27 -28.27 -26.62 8.86
N GLY A 28 -28.28 -26.22 10.12
CA GLY A 28 -27.80 -24.88 10.48
C GLY A 28 -26.42 -24.77 9.88
N ARG A 29 -26.26 -23.93 8.86
CA ARG A 29 -24.93 -23.50 8.44
C ARG A 29 -24.28 -23.00 9.71
N ARG A 30 -23.39 -23.79 10.29
CA ARG A 30 -22.47 -23.29 11.30
C ARG A 30 -21.83 -22.08 10.64
N ALA A 31 -22.10 -20.87 11.13
CA ALA A 31 -21.36 -19.71 10.76
C ALA A 31 -19.90 -20.06 11.10
N LEU A 32 -19.10 -20.34 10.09
CA LEU A 32 -17.67 -20.50 10.27
C LEU A 32 -17.17 -19.18 10.83
N ALA A 33 -16.37 -19.25 11.89
CA ALA A 33 -15.73 -18.05 12.42
C ALA A 33 -14.94 -17.38 11.28
N ALA A 34 -15.00 -16.04 11.21
CA ALA A 34 -14.27 -15.31 10.20
C ALA A 34 -12.76 -15.58 10.29
N ASP A 35 -12.12 -15.71 9.15
CA ASP A 35 -10.67 -15.89 9.08
C ASP A 35 -9.98 -14.59 9.50
N LYS A 36 -9.14 -14.67 10.53
CA LYS A 36 -8.39 -13.53 11.02
C LYS A 36 -7.24 -13.19 10.09
N VAL A 37 -7.21 -11.96 9.61
CA VAL A 37 -6.20 -11.44 8.69
C VAL A 37 -5.52 -10.23 9.30
N ILE A 38 -4.19 -10.25 9.38
CA ILE A 38 -3.39 -9.07 9.73
C ILE A 38 -2.78 -8.53 8.44
N LEU A 39 -3.25 -7.36 8.00
CA LEU A 39 -2.59 -6.57 6.98
C LEU A 39 -1.66 -5.57 7.66
N ARG A 40 -0.39 -5.61 7.34
CA ARG A 40 0.58 -4.64 7.86
C ARG A 40 1.02 -3.68 6.76
N THR A 41 0.97 -2.37 7.05
CA THR A 41 1.41 -1.33 6.13
C THR A 41 2.93 -1.18 6.14
N ASN A 42 3.48 -0.51 5.13
CA ASN A 42 4.92 -0.25 5.02
C ASN A 42 5.45 0.72 6.09
N TRP A 43 4.59 1.61 6.58
CA TRP A 43 4.92 2.71 7.48
C TRP A 43 3.77 3.04 8.44
N LEU A 44 3.91 4.12 9.20
CA LEU A 44 2.81 4.74 9.94
C LEU A 44 1.65 5.07 8.98
N PHE A 45 0.42 5.13 9.48
CA PHE A 45 -0.73 5.38 8.62
C PHE A 45 -0.69 6.75 7.96
N TYR A 46 -0.78 6.77 6.64
CA TYR A 46 -0.85 7.96 5.79
C TYR A 46 -1.80 7.71 4.61
N GLY A 47 -1.99 8.70 3.74
CA GLY A 47 -3.05 8.72 2.72
C GLY A 47 -3.20 7.47 1.87
N SER A 48 -2.09 6.86 1.41
CA SER A 48 -2.13 5.62 0.60
C SER A 48 -2.82 4.45 1.32
N HIS A 49 -2.80 4.43 2.65
CA HIS A 49 -3.43 3.37 3.44
C HIS A 49 -4.95 3.53 3.60
N ALA A 50 -5.51 4.68 3.22
CA ALA A 50 -6.95 4.98 3.32
C ALA A 50 -7.81 3.92 2.63
N ILE A 51 -7.30 3.33 1.57
CA ILE A 51 -7.94 2.25 0.81
C ILE A 51 -8.35 1.09 1.72
N PHE A 52 -7.46 0.66 2.61
CA PHE A 52 -7.69 -0.52 3.45
C PHE A 52 -8.75 -0.25 4.54
N PHE A 53 -8.74 0.94 5.11
CA PHE A 53 -9.73 1.37 6.10
C PHE A 53 -11.11 1.52 5.46
N LEU A 54 -11.19 2.11 4.26
CA LEU A 54 -12.41 2.14 3.49
C LEU A 54 -12.95 0.73 3.21
N GLY A 55 -12.06 -0.22 2.89
CA GLY A 55 -12.43 -1.63 2.66
C GLY A 55 -13.08 -2.27 3.87
N ILE A 56 -12.59 -1.97 5.09
CA ILE A 56 -13.20 -2.42 6.35
C ILE A 56 -14.56 -1.74 6.56
N ASP A 57 -14.62 -0.39 6.48
CA ASP A 57 -15.84 0.37 6.72
C ASP A 57 -16.97 0.00 5.74
N LYS A 58 -16.62 -0.37 4.50
CA LYS A 58 -17.58 -0.83 3.47
C LYS A 58 -17.94 -2.33 3.59
N GLY A 59 -17.33 -3.06 4.51
CA GLY A 59 -17.56 -4.48 4.68
C GLY A 59 -17.08 -5.34 3.50
N PHE A 60 -16.12 -4.87 2.70
CA PHE A 60 -15.63 -5.63 1.54
C PHE A 60 -14.84 -6.89 1.94
N TYR A 61 -14.32 -6.93 3.15
CA TYR A 61 -13.70 -8.11 3.72
C TYR A 61 -14.72 -8.98 4.48
N ASP A 62 -15.63 -8.36 5.22
CA ASP A 62 -16.62 -9.07 6.06
C ASP A 62 -17.57 -9.93 5.23
N LYS A 63 -18.01 -9.42 4.05
CA LYS A 63 -18.88 -10.17 3.15
C LYS A 63 -18.27 -11.50 2.68
N ASP A 64 -16.93 -11.55 2.66
CA ASP A 64 -16.13 -12.71 2.28
C ASP A 64 -15.60 -13.47 3.51
N ASN A 65 -16.21 -13.24 4.69
CA ASN A 65 -15.89 -13.91 5.96
C ASN A 65 -14.42 -13.71 6.40
N LEU A 66 -13.88 -12.50 6.22
CA LEU A 66 -12.54 -12.10 6.68
C LEU A 66 -12.64 -11.03 7.77
N ASP A 67 -12.00 -11.29 8.92
CA ASP A 67 -11.79 -10.32 10.00
C ASP A 67 -10.43 -9.66 9.80
N VAL A 68 -10.41 -8.50 9.11
CA VAL A 68 -9.16 -7.81 8.71
C VAL A 68 -8.79 -6.74 9.71
N VAL A 69 -7.60 -6.87 10.27
CA VAL A 69 -6.99 -5.86 11.15
C VAL A 69 -5.80 -5.22 10.42
N VAL A 70 -5.85 -3.91 10.20
CA VAL A 70 -4.73 -3.15 9.64
C VAL A 70 -3.80 -2.69 10.76
N LYS A 71 -2.51 -2.98 10.63
CA LYS A 71 -1.46 -2.59 11.58
C LYS A 71 -0.38 -1.76 10.91
N GLN A 72 0.14 -0.78 11.64
CA GLN A 72 1.27 0.04 11.17
C GLN A 72 2.54 -0.80 11.02
N GLY A 73 3.36 -0.43 10.04
CA GLY A 73 4.70 -0.94 9.83
C GLY A 73 5.78 0.04 10.28
N ASN A 74 7.01 -0.37 10.06
CA ASN A 74 8.22 0.42 10.30
C ASN A 74 9.25 0.10 9.21
N GLY A 75 8.95 0.52 7.99
CA GLY A 75 9.73 0.23 6.79
C GLY A 75 9.35 -1.10 6.12
N SER A 76 9.32 -1.11 4.79
CA SER A 76 8.93 -2.29 3.98
C SER A 76 9.74 -3.54 4.33
N GLY A 77 11.05 -3.41 4.54
CA GLY A 77 11.90 -4.55 4.90
C GLY A 77 11.51 -5.19 6.23
N ASN A 78 11.26 -4.39 7.28
CA ASN A 78 10.83 -4.91 8.58
C ASN A 78 9.42 -5.53 8.49
N THR A 79 8.52 -4.86 7.79
CA THR A 79 7.15 -5.35 7.58
C THR A 79 7.14 -6.70 6.87
N MET A 80 7.98 -6.90 5.85
CA MET A 80 8.08 -8.19 5.16
C MET A 80 8.69 -9.29 6.00
N ARG A 81 9.62 -8.98 6.93
CA ARG A 81 10.11 -9.99 7.87
C ARG A 81 8.99 -10.53 8.76
N LEU A 82 8.03 -9.69 9.16
CA LEU A 82 6.86 -10.13 9.91
C LEU A 82 5.95 -11.06 9.08
N VAL A 83 5.84 -10.84 7.78
CA VAL A 83 5.15 -11.79 6.88
C VAL A 83 5.95 -13.08 6.71
N ALA A 84 7.27 -12.99 6.48
CA ALA A 84 8.14 -14.16 6.37
C ALA A 84 8.13 -15.04 7.62
N ASN A 85 7.97 -14.44 8.80
CA ASN A 85 7.84 -15.13 10.09
C ASN A 85 6.38 -15.53 10.43
N LYS A 86 5.42 -15.21 9.55
CA LYS A 86 3.98 -15.47 9.76
C LYS A 86 3.32 -14.67 10.91
N ASP A 87 3.96 -13.59 11.37
CA ASP A 87 3.42 -12.64 12.35
C ASP A 87 2.41 -11.66 11.73
N SER A 88 2.36 -11.60 10.43
CA SER A 88 1.37 -10.87 9.63
C SER A 88 0.96 -11.74 8.43
N THR A 89 -0.34 -11.66 8.06
CA THR A 89 -0.89 -12.46 6.96
C THR A 89 -0.51 -11.86 5.61
N PHE A 90 -0.66 -10.53 5.51
CA PHE A 90 -0.32 -9.76 4.32
C PHE A 90 0.45 -8.49 4.71
N ALA A 91 1.16 -7.95 3.73
CA ALA A 91 1.79 -6.64 3.83
C ALA A 91 1.52 -5.80 2.58
N TYR A 92 1.40 -4.48 2.77
CA TYR A 92 1.46 -3.49 1.69
C TYR A 92 2.86 -2.86 1.74
N VAL A 93 3.72 -3.17 0.79
CA VAL A 93 5.16 -2.91 0.85
C VAL A 93 5.76 -2.66 -0.53
N SER A 94 6.92 -1.99 -0.56
CA SER A 94 7.68 -1.70 -1.78
C SER A 94 8.09 -2.98 -2.51
N ALA A 95 7.83 -3.04 -3.82
CA ALA A 95 8.22 -4.15 -4.69
C ALA A 95 9.74 -4.30 -4.78
N SER A 96 10.50 -3.21 -4.82
CA SER A 96 11.97 -3.26 -4.84
C SER A 96 12.55 -3.88 -3.56
N ALA A 97 11.94 -3.57 -2.40
CA ALA A 97 12.32 -4.20 -1.15
C ALA A 97 11.92 -5.68 -1.08
N LEU A 98 10.78 -6.07 -1.71
CA LEU A 98 10.39 -7.47 -1.85
C LEU A 98 11.44 -8.24 -2.65
N ILE A 99 11.84 -7.73 -3.82
CA ILE A 99 12.85 -8.38 -4.67
C ILE A 99 14.14 -8.60 -3.87
N LYS A 100 14.64 -7.57 -3.16
CA LYS A 100 15.86 -7.66 -2.35
C LYS A 100 15.76 -8.75 -1.29
N LEU A 101 14.66 -8.82 -0.57
CA LEU A 101 14.50 -9.76 0.54
C LEU A 101 14.22 -11.19 0.04
N ALA A 102 13.43 -11.36 -1.02
CA ALA A 102 13.17 -12.66 -1.64
C ALA A 102 14.44 -13.24 -2.31
N ALA A 103 15.27 -12.39 -2.92
CA ALA A 103 16.59 -12.79 -3.43
C ALA A 103 17.52 -13.32 -2.33
N GLN A 104 17.34 -12.89 -1.09
CA GLN A 104 18.04 -13.40 0.10
C GLN A 104 17.39 -14.67 0.67
N GLY A 105 16.38 -15.24 0.01
CA GLY A 105 15.72 -16.48 0.41
C GLY A 105 14.46 -16.32 1.27
N ALA A 106 13.97 -15.10 1.50
CA ALA A 106 12.73 -14.92 2.23
C ALA A 106 11.53 -15.54 1.47
N PRO A 107 10.67 -16.33 2.13
CA PRO A 107 9.58 -17.07 1.49
C PRO A 107 8.34 -16.19 1.25
N ILE A 108 8.51 -15.05 0.58
CA ILE A 108 7.48 -14.04 0.33
C ILE A 108 7.22 -13.87 -1.16
N ILE A 109 6.01 -13.43 -1.50
CA ILE A 109 5.57 -13.25 -2.89
C ILE A 109 4.51 -12.16 -3.00
N SER A 110 4.51 -11.38 -4.09
CA SER A 110 3.44 -10.45 -4.42
C SER A 110 2.23 -11.18 -4.98
N VAL A 111 1.04 -10.82 -4.52
CA VAL A 111 -0.25 -11.34 -5.01
C VAL A 111 -1.10 -10.28 -5.70
N ALA A 112 -0.73 -9.01 -5.59
CA ALA A 112 -1.29 -7.90 -6.36
C ALA A 112 -0.36 -6.69 -6.29
N THR A 113 -0.19 -5.95 -7.38
CA THR A 113 0.49 -4.65 -7.41
C THR A 113 -0.54 -3.54 -7.32
N ILE A 114 -0.48 -2.70 -6.28
CA ILE A 114 -1.41 -1.58 -6.11
C ILE A 114 -0.85 -0.32 -6.77
N ASP A 115 0.32 0.14 -6.34
CA ASP A 115 1.00 1.24 -7.01
C ASP A 115 1.79 0.64 -8.18
N ALA A 116 1.21 0.72 -9.37
CA ALA A 116 1.73 0.02 -10.54
C ALA A 116 2.99 0.68 -11.11
N THR A 117 3.31 1.91 -10.69
CA THR A 117 4.58 2.59 -11.01
C THR A 117 5.27 3.04 -9.74
N GLY A 118 6.60 3.20 -9.82
CA GLY A 118 7.38 3.82 -8.75
C GLY A 118 7.00 5.29 -8.55
N THR A 119 7.23 5.78 -7.34
CA THR A 119 6.92 7.16 -6.94
C THR A 119 8.15 8.06 -6.97
N GLU A 120 9.31 7.53 -7.30
CA GLU A 120 10.58 8.24 -7.27
C GLU A 120 10.63 9.38 -8.29
N ALA A 121 11.09 10.54 -7.86
CA ALA A 121 11.13 11.75 -8.67
C ALA A 121 12.25 12.72 -8.26
N VAL A 122 12.51 13.68 -9.14
CA VAL A 122 13.14 14.94 -8.77
C VAL A 122 12.04 15.98 -8.55
N LEU A 123 12.06 16.60 -7.40
CA LEU A 123 11.15 17.67 -6.99
C LEU A 123 11.89 19.01 -7.08
N VAL A 124 11.44 19.87 -7.97
CA VAL A 124 12.12 21.11 -8.34
C VAL A 124 11.34 22.31 -7.83
N ARG A 125 12.03 23.27 -7.23
CA ARG A 125 11.38 24.52 -6.83
C ARG A 125 10.91 25.32 -8.05
N PRO A 126 9.66 25.81 -8.07
CA PRO A 126 9.13 26.60 -9.18
C PRO A 126 9.94 27.88 -9.47
N ASP A 127 10.57 28.48 -8.43
CA ASP A 127 11.37 29.69 -8.52
C ASP A 127 12.84 29.44 -8.92
N SER A 128 13.22 28.19 -9.22
CA SER A 128 14.61 27.81 -9.51
C SER A 128 15.08 28.10 -10.93
N GLY A 129 14.13 28.32 -11.85
CA GLY A 129 14.43 28.47 -13.29
C GLY A 129 14.66 27.12 -14.02
N ILE A 130 14.63 25.96 -13.30
CA ILE A 130 14.73 24.62 -13.87
C ILE A 130 13.37 24.26 -14.48
N LYS A 131 13.34 23.91 -15.76
CA LYS A 131 12.11 23.57 -16.50
C LYS A 131 12.12 22.16 -17.06
N THR A 132 13.29 21.58 -17.24
CA THR A 132 13.49 20.24 -17.78
C THR A 132 14.45 19.46 -16.89
N PHE A 133 14.42 18.14 -17.01
CA PHE A 133 15.36 17.29 -16.28
C PHE A 133 16.81 17.64 -16.63
N LYS A 134 17.08 18.07 -17.89
CA LYS A 134 18.42 18.45 -18.37
C LYS A 134 18.98 19.68 -17.67
N ASP A 135 18.14 20.58 -17.18
CA ASP A 135 18.59 21.79 -16.47
C ASP A 135 19.20 21.48 -15.09
N LEU A 136 19.18 20.21 -14.67
CA LEU A 136 19.86 19.74 -13.44
C LEU A 136 21.38 19.65 -13.59
N GLU A 137 21.94 19.64 -14.81
CA GLU A 137 23.40 19.67 -15.00
C GLU A 137 24.01 20.92 -14.36
N GLY A 138 25.06 20.74 -13.58
CA GLY A 138 25.72 21.80 -12.80
C GLY A 138 24.96 22.29 -11.58
N LYS A 139 23.85 21.62 -11.21
CA LYS A 139 23.04 21.99 -10.04
C LYS A 139 23.28 21.07 -8.86
N LYS A 140 23.02 21.62 -7.66
CA LYS A 140 22.89 20.86 -6.43
C LYS A 140 21.50 20.26 -6.34
N VAL A 141 21.41 19.01 -5.89
CA VAL A 141 20.15 18.30 -5.65
C VAL A 141 20.23 17.64 -4.27
N LEU A 142 19.32 18.00 -3.39
CA LEU A 142 19.26 17.43 -2.04
C LEU A 142 18.81 15.96 -2.09
N THR A 143 19.38 15.16 -1.24
CA THR A 143 18.97 13.76 -1.05
C THR A 143 19.32 13.26 0.34
N THR A 144 18.88 12.07 0.68
CA THR A 144 19.25 11.37 1.91
C THR A 144 20.10 10.15 1.58
N ALA A 145 21.19 9.97 2.28
CA ALA A 145 22.06 8.81 2.07
C ALA A 145 21.29 7.50 2.28
N GLY A 146 21.40 6.58 1.31
CA GLY A 146 20.72 5.29 1.35
C GLY A 146 19.23 5.31 1.00
N ALA A 147 18.67 6.46 0.63
CA ALA A 147 17.29 6.54 0.15
C ALA A 147 17.10 5.75 -1.14
N GLY A 148 15.95 5.07 -1.28
CA GLY A 148 15.62 4.26 -2.46
C GLY A 148 15.64 5.06 -3.77
N VAL A 149 15.21 6.32 -3.71
CA VAL A 149 15.19 7.25 -4.84
C VAL A 149 16.57 7.45 -5.48
N ASN A 150 17.66 7.34 -4.72
CA ASN A 150 19.01 7.47 -5.23
C ASN A 150 19.41 6.32 -6.16
N THR A 151 18.83 5.14 -5.97
CA THR A 151 19.13 3.94 -6.75
C THR A 151 18.82 4.14 -8.23
N PHE A 152 17.73 4.83 -8.52
CA PHE A 152 17.20 4.95 -9.88
C PHE A 152 17.47 6.31 -10.52
N PHE A 153 17.93 7.30 -9.75
CA PHE A 153 18.29 8.63 -10.29
C PHE A 153 19.28 8.56 -11.45
N PRO A 154 20.38 7.77 -11.38
CA PRO A 154 21.34 7.68 -12.49
C PRO A 154 20.70 7.16 -13.78
N VAL A 155 19.70 6.26 -13.68
CA VAL A 155 18.99 5.73 -14.86
C VAL A 155 18.11 6.79 -15.48
N ALA A 156 17.28 7.46 -14.68
CA ALA A 156 16.42 8.54 -15.15
C ALA A 156 17.25 9.67 -15.79
N ALA A 157 18.37 10.04 -15.16
CA ALA A 157 19.28 11.06 -15.65
C ALA A 157 19.92 10.64 -16.99
N GLN A 158 20.43 9.43 -17.10
CA GLN A 158 21.02 8.90 -18.34
C GLN A 158 19.99 8.89 -19.48
N ASN A 159 18.76 8.43 -19.20
CA ASN A 159 17.68 8.39 -20.18
C ASN A 159 17.21 9.80 -20.59
N ALA A 160 17.31 10.78 -19.69
CA ALA A 160 17.07 12.20 -19.96
C ALA A 160 18.23 12.87 -20.74
N GLY A 161 19.30 12.16 -21.04
CA GLY A 161 20.47 12.69 -21.74
C GLY A 161 21.37 13.56 -20.86
N ILE A 162 21.41 13.32 -19.54
CA ILE A 162 22.22 14.03 -18.57
C ILE A 162 23.48 13.26 -18.21
N ASP A 163 24.58 13.96 -18.09
CA ASP A 163 25.78 13.47 -17.44
C ASP A 163 25.60 13.56 -15.91
N VAL A 164 25.34 12.42 -15.27
CA VAL A 164 25.10 12.34 -13.81
C VAL A 164 26.27 12.92 -13.00
N SER A 165 27.50 12.82 -13.50
CA SER A 165 28.68 13.35 -12.81
C SER A 165 28.66 14.88 -12.66
N LYS A 166 27.84 15.56 -13.46
CA LYS A 166 27.64 17.01 -13.36
C LYS A 166 26.55 17.43 -12.38
N VAL A 167 25.83 16.49 -11.76
CA VAL A 167 24.83 16.77 -10.73
C VAL A 167 25.45 16.55 -9.37
N GLU A 168 25.48 17.59 -8.54
CA GLU A 168 26.00 17.49 -7.17
C GLU A 168 24.90 17.03 -6.21
N LEU A 169 24.94 15.74 -5.78
CA LEU A 169 24.04 15.22 -4.77
C LEU A 169 24.50 15.65 -3.36
N VAL A 170 23.70 16.49 -2.71
CA VAL A 170 23.96 16.99 -1.36
C VAL A 170 23.16 16.18 -0.35
N ASN A 171 23.86 15.37 0.46
CA ASN A 171 23.23 14.54 1.47
C ASN A 171 22.86 15.35 2.70
N VAL A 172 21.61 15.22 3.12
CA VAL A 172 21.06 15.75 4.37
C VAL A 172 20.31 14.64 5.13
N ALA A 173 20.06 14.84 6.41
CA ALA A 173 19.23 13.92 7.17
C ALA A 173 17.78 13.92 6.61
N GLU A 174 17.11 12.78 6.60
CA GLU A 174 15.72 12.65 6.10
C GLU A 174 14.79 13.68 6.77
N SER A 175 14.88 13.82 8.08
CA SER A 175 14.09 14.80 8.85
C SER A 175 14.36 16.26 8.50
N ALA A 176 15.48 16.55 7.83
CA ALA A 176 15.88 17.90 7.42
C ALA A 176 15.67 18.16 5.91
N LEU A 177 15.31 17.12 5.14
CA LEU A 177 15.29 17.19 3.67
C LEU A 177 14.34 18.28 3.16
N VAL A 178 13.07 18.26 3.56
CA VAL A 178 12.08 19.24 3.13
C VAL A 178 12.41 20.64 3.66
N GLN A 179 12.86 20.76 4.91
CA GLN A 179 13.25 22.07 5.45
C GLN A 179 14.45 22.67 4.71
N SER A 180 15.47 21.86 4.38
CA SER A 180 16.62 22.31 3.56
C SER A 180 16.22 22.75 2.17
N TYR A 181 15.24 22.08 1.55
CA TYR A 181 14.66 22.46 0.27
C TYR A 181 13.91 23.80 0.38
N LEU A 182 13.08 23.97 1.40
CA LEU A 182 12.35 25.24 1.65
C LEU A 182 13.27 26.41 1.97
N GLN A 183 14.38 26.15 2.68
CA GLN A 183 15.44 27.14 2.96
C GLN A 183 16.33 27.43 1.75
N LYS A 184 16.03 26.83 0.59
CA LYS A 184 16.74 27.08 -0.66
C LYS A 184 18.22 26.64 -0.68
N LEU A 185 18.56 25.60 0.11
CA LEU A 185 19.92 25.06 0.12
C LEU A 185 20.29 24.46 -1.26
N ALA A 186 19.32 23.93 -1.99
CA ALA A 186 19.45 23.55 -3.39
C ALA A 186 18.14 23.84 -4.16
N PRO A 187 18.21 23.95 -5.50
CA PRO A 187 17.04 24.21 -6.33
C PRO A 187 16.10 23.01 -6.47
N ALA A 188 16.58 21.82 -6.16
CA ALA A 188 15.84 20.57 -6.30
C ALA A 188 16.17 19.58 -5.19
N MET A 189 15.33 18.58 -5.00
CA MET A 189 15.58 17.43 -4.14
C MET A 189 15.08 16.13 -4.79
N LEU A 190 15.65 14.99 -4.41
CA LEU A 190 15.13 13.67 -4.71
C LEU A 190 14.11 13.28 -3.65
N GLY A 191 12.99 12.69 -4.07
CA GLY A 191 11.93 12.26 -3.15
C GLY A 191 10.82 11.50 -3.86
N GLY A 192 9.86 11.01 -3.09
CA GLY A 192 8.65 10.39 -3.61
C GLY A 192 7.57 11.42 -3.94
N ILE A 193 6.84 11.19 -5.02
CA ILE A 193 5.66 12.00 -5.36
C ILE A 193 4.49 11.72 -4.42
N ASP A 194 4.51 10.60 -3.73
CA ASP A 194 3.48 10.13 -2.81
C ASP A 194 3.47 10.86 -1.47
N ASP A 195 4.61 11.43 -1.03
CA ASP A 195 4.69 12.10 0.28
C ASP A 195 5.27 13.52 0.22
N LYS A 196 6.36 13.74 -0.53
CA LYS A 196 7.13 14.98 -0.48
C LYS A 196 6.40 16.23 -0.99
N PRO A 197 5.61 16.21 -2.08
CA PRO A 197 4.85 17.39 -2.48
C PRO A 197 3.87 17.85 -1.41
N ALA A 198 3.15 16.92 -0.79
CA ALA A 198 2.22 17.22 0.30
C ALA A 198 2.95 17.77 1.54
N GLU A 199 4.12 17.21 1.88
CA GLU A 199 4.95 17.69 2.98
C GLU A 199 5.52 19.10 2.72
N ILE A 200 5.98 19.39 1.49
CA ILE A 200 6.44 20.73 1.09
C ILE A 200 5.33 21.77 1.28
N GLU A 201 4.14 21.50 0.76
CA GLU A 201 3.00 22.42 0.84
C GLU A 201 2.48 22.59 2.27
N ALA A 202 2.43 21.52 3.08
CA ALA A 202 2.04 21.59 4.49
C ALA A 202 3.00 22.47 5.31
N ASN A 203 4.26 22.61 4.88
CA ASN A 203 5.26 23.49 5.48
C ASN A 203 5.37 24.87 4.82
N GLY A 204 4.36 25.28 4.02
CA GLY A 204 4.28 26.60 3.41
C GLY A 204 5.07 26.78 2.11
N GLY A 205 5.57 25.69 1.52
CA GLY A 205 6.21 25.70 0.22
C GLY A 205 5.20 25.74 -0.93
N GLN A 206 5.67 26.10 -2.12
CA GLN A 206 4.91 26.00 -3.36
C GLN A 206 4.90 24.55 -3.86
N THR A 207 3.85 24.16 -4.57
CA THR A 207 3.79 22.86 -5.28
C THR A 207 5.03 22.72 -6.18
N PRO A 208 5.86 21.67 -6.00
CA PRO A 208 7.07 21.50 -6.79
C PRO A 208 6.76 21.15 -8.26
N ILE A 209 7.66 21.48 -9.16
CA ILE A 209 7.72 20.85 -10.48
C ILE A 209 8.24 19.43 -10.28
N ILE A 210 7.57 18.44 -10.85
CA ILE A 210 7.87 17.02 -10.65
C ILE A 210 8.46 16.44 -11.93
N PHE A 211 9.64 15.84 -11.83
CA PHE A 211 10.20 14.97 -12.86
C PHE A 211 10.14 13.53 -12.36
N ASN A 212 9.05 12.84 -12.67
CA ASN A 212 8.86 11.43 -12.27
C ASN A 212 9.84 10.56 -13.06
N TYR A 213 10.55 9.64 -12.40
CA TYR A 213 11.49 8.75 -13.08
C TYR A 213 10.81 7.82 -14.10
N ALA A 214 9.54 7.52 -13.92
CA ALA A 214 8.76 6.75 -14.89
C ALA A 214 8.68 7.44 -16.26
N ASP A 215 8.61 8.79 -16.30
CA ASP A 215 8.59 9.56 -17.54
C ASP A 215 9.94 9.49 -18.29
N TYR A 216 10.98 9.04 -17.59
CA TYR A 216 12.34 8.83 -18.11
C TYR A 216 12.72 7.34 -18.18
N GLY A 217 11.73 6.47 -18.36
CA GLY A 217 11.95 5.04 -18.65
C GLY A 217 12.35 4.19 -17.45
N VAL A 218 12.19 4.68 -16.23
CA VAL A 218 12.38 3.88 -15.01
C VAL A 218 11.03 3.23 -14.65
N TYR A 219 10.72 2.15 -15.32
CA TYR A 219 9.50 1.39 -15.04
C TYR A 219 9.78 0.33 -13.98
N GLN A 220 9.08 0.44 -12.86
CA GLN A 220 9.10 -0.53 -11.77
C GLN A 220 7.78 -0.47 -11.00
N PRO A 221 7.33 -1.60 -10.40
CA PRO A 221 6.21 -1.56 -9.48
C PRO A 221 6.58 -0.75 -8.23
N GLY A 222 5.67 0.07 -7.74
CA GLY A 222 5.82 0.81 -6.50
C GLY A 222 5.54 -0.07 -5.28
N TYR A 223 4.25 -0.15 -4.90
CA TYR A 223 3.82 -0.94 -3.73
C TYR A 223 2.91 -2.11 -4.12
N ALA A 224 3.10 -3.22 -3.44
CA ALA A 224 2.39 -4.47 -3.69
C ALA A 224 1.81 -5.07 -2.41
N ILE A 225 0.77 -5.87 -2.56
CA ILE A 225 0.26 -6.79 -1.53
C ILE A 225 1.10 -8.04 -1.56
N VAL A 226 1.75 -8.31 -0.45
CA VAL A 226 2.71 -9.41 -0.29
C VAL A 226 2.22 -10.37 0.78
N THR A 227 2.44 -11.67 0.57
CA THR A 227 2.15 -12.71 1.55
C THR A 227 3.26 -13.77 1.59
N HIS A 228 3.16 -14.70 2.54
CA HIS A 228 4.05 -15.84 2.65
C HIS A 228 3.73 -16.90 1.58
N LYS A 229 4.77 -17.49 0.96
CA LYS A 229 4.61 -18.52 -0.09
C LYS A 229 3.83 -19.77 0.37
N ASP A 230 3.86 -20.11 1.66
CA ASP A 230 3.04 -21.21 2.17
C ASP A 230 1.54 -20.86 2.13
N LEU A 231 1.16 -19.61 2.42
CA LEU A 231 -0.25 -19.24 2.44
C LEU A 231 -0.94 -19.43 1.08
N ILE A 232 -0.24 -19.14 -0.02
CA ILE A 232 -0.79 -19.37 -1.36
C ILE A 232 -0.98 -20.84 -1.70
N LYS A 233 -0.29 -21.76 -1.00
CA LYS A 233 -0.44 -23.21 -1.15
C LYS A 233 -1.47 -23.78 -0.19
N ASP A 234 -1.38 -23.39 1.09
CA ASP A 234 -2.15 -23.98 2.17
C ASP A 234 -3.58 -23.43 2.26
N ASN A 235 -3.76 -22.13 1.94
CA ASN A 235 -5.08 -21.49 1.94
C ASN A 235 -5.23 -20.49 0.77
N PRO A 236 -5.24 -20.98 -0.49
CA PRO A 236 -5.37 -20.13 -1.67
C PRO A 236 -6.70 -19.36 -1.72
N ASP A 237 -7.74 -19.89 -1.09
CA ASP A 237 -9.06 -19.26 -1.03
C ASP A 237 -9.03 -17.98 -0.18
N LEU A 238 -8.39 -18.02 0.99
CA LEU A 238 -8.20 -16.82 1.82
C LEU A 238 -7.48 -15.72 1.04
N VAL A 239 -6.44 -16.07 0.28
CA VAL A 239 -5.69 -15.10 -0.53
C VAL A 239 -6.58 -14.48 -1.60
N ARG A 240 -7.41 -15.26 -2.31
CA ARG A 240 -8.35 -14.73 -3.33
C ARG A 240 -9.36 -13.77 -2.72
N ARG A 241 -9.99 -14.16 -1.61
CA ARG A 241 -10.97 -13.32 -0.90
C ARG A 241 -10.37 -11.99 -0.45
N PHE A 242 -9.18 -12.04 0.14
CA PHE A 242 -8.49 -10.84 0.60
C PHE A 242 -8.10 -9.91 -0.56
N VAL A 243 -7.52 -10.46 -1.65
CA VAL A 243 -7.17 -9.68 -2.85
C VAL A 243 -8.42 -9.07 -3.48
N ALA A 244 -9.50 -9.83 -3.60
CA ALA A 244 -10.76 -9.35 -4.17
C ALA A 244 -11.32 -8.16 -3.35
N GLY A 245 -11.45 -8.30 -2.03
CA GLY A 245 -11.90 -7.22 -1.15
C GLY A 245 -11.00 -5.98 -1.19
N THR A 246 -9.68 -6.20 -1.27
CA THR A 246 -8.71 -5.09 -1.41
C THR A 246 -8.89 -4.35 -2.74
N LEU A 247 -9.06 -5.05 -3.86
CA LEU A 247 -9.26 -4.41 -5.16
C LEU A 247 -10.62 -3.70 -5.28
N GLU A 248 -11.66 -4.20 -4.60
CA GLU A 248 -12.93 -3.46 -4.44
C GLU A 248 -12.72 -2.18 -3.65
N ALA A 249 -11.94 -2.22 -2.58
CA ALA A 249 -11.61 -1.03 -1.79
C ALA A 249 -10.84 0.01 -2.62
N VAL A 250 -9.89 -0.42 -3.47
CA VAL A 250 -9.20 0.47 -4.42
C VAL A 250 -10.19 1.14 -5.38
N LYS A 251 -11.12 0.37 -5.96
CA LYS A 251 -12.15 0.92 -6.87
C LYS A 251 -13.07 1.90 -6.15
N ALA A 252 -13.49 1.59 -4.93
CA ALA A 252 -14.32 2.47 -4.11
C ALA A 252 -13.58 3.76 -3.73
N ALA A 253 -12.31 3.68 -3.33
CA ALA A 253 -11.48 4.84 -3.03
C ALA A 253 -11.29 5.73 -4.27
N LYS A 254 -11.13 5.13 -5.47
CA LYS A 254 -11.05 5.86 -6.73
C LYS A 254 -12.37 6.59 -7.05
N ALA A 255 -13.50 5.97 -6.74
CA ALA A 255 -14.82 6.58 -6.96
C ALA A 255 -15.14 7.69 -5.95
N ASN A 256 -14.69 7.57 -4.70
CA ASN A 256 -14.91 8.55 -3.64
C ASN A 256 -13.67 8.66 -2.73
N PRO A 257 -12.64 9.42 -3.13
CA PRO A 257 -11.42 9.55 -2.34
C PRO A 257 -11.63 10.23 -0.97
N ASP A 258 -12.60 11.15 -0.86
CA ASP A 258 -12.89 11.83 0.41
C ASP A 258 -13.44 10.85 1.45
N GLU A 259 -14.25 9.90 1.04
CA GLU A 259 -14.74 8.84 1.93
C GLU A 259 -13.61 7.96 2.44
N ALA A 260 -12.64 7.62 1.57
CA ALA A 260 -11.47 6.85 1.97
C ALA A 260 -10.60 7.62 2.99
N VAL A 261 -10.36 8.90 2.76
CA VAL A 261 -9.64 9.76 3.73
C VAL A 261 -10.39 9.83 5.05
N LYS A 262 -11.72 10.00 5.02
CA LYS A 262 -12.54 10.01 6.24
C LYS A 262 -12.40 8.70 7.02
N SER A 263 -12.42 7.54 6.36
CA SER A 263 -12.19 6.24 7.00
C SER A 263 -10.82 6.20 7.69
N LEU A 264 -9.75 6.60 7.00
CA LEU A 264 -8.40 6.65 7.59
C LEU A 264 -8.34 7.51 8.85
N ILE A 265 -8.89 8.73 8.81
CA ILE A 265 -8.87 9.67 9.93
C ILE A 265 -9.64 9.11 11.13
N ASN A 266 -10.81 8.52 10.90
CA ASN A 266 -11.60 7.88 11.96
C ASN A 266 -10.82 6.74 12.64
N TRP A 267 -10.16 5.88 11.86
CA TRP A 267 -9.37 4.76 12.40
C TRP A 267 -8.10 5.20 13.13
N LYS A 268 -7.52 6.32 12.74
CA LYS A 268 -6.38 6.90 13.47
C LYS A 268 -6.78 7.48 14.83
N ALA A 269 -8.07 7.65 15.10
CA ALA A 269 -8.59 8.38 16.25
C ALA A 269 -7.91 9.77 16.39
N SER A 270 -7.44 10.33 15.27
CA SER A 270 -6.89 11.66 15.24
C SER A 270 -8.01 12.68 15.34
N THR A 271 -7.73 13.78 15.98
CA THR A 271 -8.62 14.95 15.95
C THR A 271 -8.87 15.35 14.50
N GLU A 272 -10.04 15.90 14.19
CA GLU A 272 -10.38 16.38 12.84
C GLU A 272 -9.49 17.56 12.43
N ASP A 273 -8.20 17.29 12.23
CA ASP A 273 -7.25 18.26 11.69
C ASP A 273 -7.41 18.34 10.17
N GLU A 274 -7.92 19.49 9.70
CA GLU A 274 -8.09 19.75 8.27
C GLU A 274 -6.76 19.64 7.48
N LYS A 275 -5.62 20.00 8.09
CA LYS A 275 -4.32 19.81 7.46
C LYS A 275 -4.03 18.34 7.19
N GLU A 276 -4.30 17.48 8.17
CA GLU A 276 -4.08 16.04 8.02
C GLU A 276 -4.97 15.45 6.94
N LYS A 277 -6.25 15.86 6.89
CA LYS A 277 -7.19 15.44 5.82
C LYS A 277 -6.68 15.86 4.44
N VAL A 278 -6.29 17.13 4.29
CA VAL A 278 -5.77 17.65 3.02
C VAL A 278 -4.50 16.91 2.60
N GLN A 279 -3.57 16.66 3.53
CA GLN A 279 -2.36 15.91 3.26
C GLN A 279 -2.66 14.46 2.88
N ALA A 280 -3.50 13.78 3.64
CA ALA A 280 -3.92 12.40 3.35
C ALA A 280 -4.61 12.30 1.99
N ARG A 281 -5.43 13.28 1.63
CA ARG A 281 -6.09 13.34 0.33
C ARG A 281 -5.09 13.47 -0.82
N LYS A 282 -4.12 14.36 -0.73
CA LYS A 282 -3.08 14.53 -1.76
C LYS A 282 -2.27 13.26 -1.97
N VAL A 283 -1.88 12.61 -0.89
CA VAL A 283 -1.17 11.33 -0.93
C VAL A 283 -2.02 10.24 -1.59
N LEU A 284 -3.29 10.14 -1.21
CA LEU A 284 -4.21 9.17 -1.82
C LEU A 284 -4.41 9.45 -3.32
N ASP A 285 -4.54 10.70 -3.72
CA ASP A 285 -4.70 11.08 -5.14
C ASP A 285 -3.50 10.62 -5.98
N VAL A 286 -2.28 10.71 -5.45
CA VAL A 286 -1.09 10.15 -6.11
C VAL A 286 -1.21 8.64 -6.25
N THR A 287 -1.52 7.91 -5.17
CA THR A 287 -1.73 6.46 -5.22
C THR A 287 -2.77 6.07 -6.26
N LEU A 288 -3.90 6.79 -6.31
CA LEU A 288 -4.96 6.53 -7.28
C LEU A 288 -4.58 6.88 -8.72
N SER A 289 -3.60 7.75 -8.94
CA SER A 289 -3.10 8.12 -10.26
C SER A 289 -2.16 7.09 -10.87
N ILE A 290 -1.52 6.27 -10.04
CA ILE A 290 -0.49 5.28 -10.44
C ILE A 290 -0.94 3.82 -10.35
N LEU A 291 -2.25 3.57 -10.33
CA LEU A 291 -2.83 2.22 -10.25
C LEU A 291 -2.56 1.36 -11.50
N ILE A 292 -2.20 1.98 -12.61
CA ILE A 292 -2.02 1.31 -13.91
C ILE A 292 -0.67 1.73 -14.50
N SER A 293 0.19 0.76 -14.75
CA SER A 293 1.47 1.02 -15.43
C SER A 293 1.27 1.19 -16.95
N PRO A 294 2.15 1.92 -17.63
CA PRO A 294 2.13 2.02 -19.10
C PRO A 294 2.23 0.66 -19.80
N ASN A 295 2.84 -0.33 -19.17
CA ASN A 295 2.99 -1.68 -19.71
C ASN A 295 1.77 -2.58 -19.47
N ASN A 296 0.81 -2.14 -18.64
CA ASN A 296 -0.44 -2.87 -18.37
C ASN A 296 -1.48 -2.60 -19.47
N LYS A 297 -1.43 -3.38 -20.56
CA LYS A 297 -2.32 -3.23 -21.71
C LYS A 297 -3.79 -3.50 -21.37
N ASP A 298 -4.05 -4.40 -20.45
CA ASP A 298 -5.40 -4.81 -20.06
C ASP A 298 -6.05 -3.81 -19.08
N LYS A 299 -5.27 -2.83 -18.59
CA LYS A 299 -5.69 -1.82 -17.60
C LYS A 299 -6.33 -2.41 -16.34
N GLN A 300 -5.95 -3.64 -16.00
CA GLN A 300 -6.44 -4.34 -14.82
C GLN A 300 -5.72 -3.82 -13.57
N ILE A 301 -6.46 -3.26 -12.62
CA ILE A 301 -5.92 -2.87 -11.31
C ILE A 301 -5.47 -4.12 -10.56
N GLY A 302 -4.31 -4.06 -9.93
CA GLY A 302 -3.75 -5.16 -9.15
C GLY A 302 -2.82 -6.08 -9.95
N LEU A 303 -2.75 -5.95 -11.28
CA LEU A 303 -1.93 -6.82 -12.13
C LEU A 303 -0.44 -6.64 -11.83
N ASN A 304 0.24 -7.75 -11.57
CA ASN A 304 1.70 -7.80 -11.60
C ASN A 304 2.15 -7.93 -13.06
N VAL A 305 2.73 -6.87 -13.60
CA VAL A 305 3.15 -6.80 -15.01
C VAL A 305 4.58 -7.31 -15.16
N GLU A 306 4.80 -8.38 -15.93
CA GLU A 306 6.11 -9.02 -16.12
C GLU A 306 7.21 -8.01 -16.50
N ALA A 307 6.93 -7.13 -17.46
CA ALA A 307 7.90 -6.15 -17.95
C ALA A 307 8.37 -5.19 -16.84
N ASP A 308 7.46 -4.78 -15.93
CA ASP A 308 7.79 -3.88 -14.83
C ASP A 308 8.63 -4.58 -13.75
N TRP A 309 8.28 -5.84 -13.42
CA TRP A 309 9.04 -6.65 -12.48
C TRP A 309 10.42 -7.01 -13.03
N ALA A 310 10.53 -7.30 -14.32
CA ALA A 310 11.81 -7.58 -14.99
C ALA A 310 12.70 -6.32 -14.98
N SER A 311 12.15 -5.17 -15.34
CA SER A 311 12.84 -3.88 -15.27
C SER A 311 13.34 -3.58 -13.84
N ALA A 312 12.48 -3.77 -12.83
CA ALA A 312 12.86 -3.58 -11.44
C ALA A 312 14.03 -4.49 -11.02
N LEU A 313 13.98 -5.77 -11.40
CA LEU A 313 15.05 -6.73 -11.09
C LEU A 313 16.38 -6.33 -11.75
N ASP A 314 16.35 -5.96 -13.04
CA ASP A 314 17.54 -5.54 -13.78
C ASP A 314 18.17 -4.27 -13.19
N LEU A 315 17.33 -3.29 -12.86
CA LEU A 315 17.77 -2.08 -12.18
C LEU A 315 18.41 -2.37 -10.81
N LEU A 316 17.80 -3.26 -10.03
CA LEU A 316 18.33 -3.65 -8.72
C LEU A 316 19.63 -4.44 -8.82
N LYS A 317 19.76 -5.33 -9.80
CA LYS A 317 21.04 -6.02 -10.08
C LYS A 317 22.15 -5.02 -10.43
N LYS A 318 21.84 -4.10 -11.33
CA LYS A 318 22.83 -3.14 -11.85
C LYS A 318 23.24 -2.08 -10.82
N TYR A 319 22.29 -1.52 -10.08
CA TYR A 319 22.51 -0.33 -9.25
C TYR A 319 22.46 -0.57 -7.74
N SER A 320 21.88 -1.70 -7.31
CA SER A 320 21.83 -2.09 -5.88
C SER A 320 22.59 -3.39 -5.61
N HIS A 321 23.31 -3.92 -6.59
CA HIS A 321 24.12 -5.14 -6.47
C HIS A 321 23.32 -6.33 -5.90
N VAL A 322 22.07 -6.47 -6.31
CA VAL A 322 21.24 -7.62 -5.94
C VAL A 322 21.73 -8.84 -6.71
N GLU A 323 22.33 -9.79 -6.01
CA GLU A 323 22.78 -11.04 -6.58
C GLU A 323 21.68 -12.09 -6.47
N THR A 324 21.16 -12.54 -7.61
CA THR A 324 20.15 -13.61 -7.65
C THR A 324 20.07 -14.24 -9.04
N THR A 325 19.79 -15.54 -9.07
CA THR A 325 19.44 -16.29 -10.28
C THR A 325 17.94 -16.33 -10.55
N MET A 326 17.12 -15.81 -9.62
CA MET A 326 15.67 -15.78 -9.75
C MET A 326 15.25 -14.94 -10.97
N LYS A 327 14.20 -15.41 -11.64
CA LYS A 327 13.51 -14.66 -12.70
C LYS A 327 12.47 -13.71 -12.09
N ALA A 328 12.07 -12.68 -12.82
CA ALA A 328 11.07 -11.72 -12.40
C ALA A 328 9.75 -12.39 -11.96
N SER A 329 9.31 -13.41 -12.71
CA SER A 329 8.10 -14.19 -12.44
C SER A 329 8.10 -14.98 -11.12
N GLU A 330 9.24 -15.10 -10.44
CA GLU A 330 9.33 -15.78 -9.15
C GLU A 330 9.05 -14.87 -7.94
N PHE A 331 8.91 -13.55 -8.19
CA PHE A 331 8.61 -12.57 -7.15
C PHE A 331 7.11 -12.26 -7.03
N TYR A 332 6.27 -12.71 -7.97
CA TYR A 332 4.83 -12.43 -7.97
C TYR A 332 4.02 -13.59 -8.52
N THR A 333 2.70 -13.54 -8.32
CA THR A 333 1.70 -14.34 -9.03
C THR A 333 0.44 -13.52 -9.28
N ASN A 334 -0.27 -13.81 -10.37
CA ASN A 334 -1.56 -13.22 -10.73
C ASN A 334 -2.74 -14.19 -10.50
N ASP A 335 -2.50 -15.38 -9.96
CA ASP A 335 -3.49 -16.46 -9.80
C ASP A 335 -4.65 -16.12 -8.85
N PHE A 336 -4.48 -15.06 -8.06
CA PHE A 336 -5.43 -14.63 -7.03
C PHE A 336 -6.22 -13.38 -7.42
N LEU A 337 -5.93 -12.81 -8.58
CA LEU A 337 -6.69 -11.66 -9.08
C LEU A 337 -8.09 -12.09 -9.51
N PRO A 338 -9.12 -11.26 -9.30
CA PRO A 338 -10.44 -11.50 -9.85
C PRO A 338 -10.35 -11.66 -11.36
N LYS A 339 -11.11 -12.61 -11.90
CA LYS A 339 -11.26 -12.73 -13.36
C LYS A 339 -11.95 -11.46 -13.89
N ALA A 340 -11.44 -10.93 -14.98
CA ALA A 340 -12.00 -9.77 -15.66
C ALA A 340 -13.41 -10.05 -16.17
#